data_cc22de93cdef68c16c5c942bdf16fdcf
#
_entry.id   cc22de93cdef68c16c5c942bdf16fdcf
#
_cell.length_a   1.000
_cell.length_b   1.000
_cell.length_c   1.000
_cell.angle_alpha   90.00
_cell.angle_beta   90.00
_cell.angle_gamma   90.00
#
_symmetry.space_group_name_H-M   'P 1'
#
loop_
_entity.id
_entity.type
_entity.pdbx_description
1 polymer ?
#
loop_
_entity_poly.entity_id
_entity_poly.type
_entity_poly.pdbx_seq_one_letter_code
_entity_poly.pdbx_strand_id
1 'polypeptide(L)'
;MKQLNKLTFGLLLFPAAFFAQEMDWSKTIPFDPEVKTGKLKNGLTYYIKKNAKPENKVDLRLVINAGSILEADDQQGLAHFMEHMCFNGTKRFPKNELVDYLQSIGVKFGQHLNAYTSFDETVYFLPIPSDSPEKVEKGFQILEDWAFNAVLTPEEINKERGVVLEEYRLGLGAQKRMMGRFMPKMMYNSHYAKRLPIGQKEILEKFKPEALVRFYKDWYRPNLMSVIVVGDIDVAQMEQKIIDHFSGYDNPKNEKPRKVFDVPNHKETFVAIESDKEATSAQVQLMYKDSEAPKPVVNLKDFKDELAEGLFTSMLNARLDELTNSATPPFTYGYSYHGRAWARTKEAYQSVAMSQEDKQIDALKVLVKENERVKKFGFTQGELDRAKADFMASIEKMYNDRDKTNSDSFVNEYQSHFLEKEPSPGIVWTYETFKKVLPLVQLKDVNELIKGFIKEENRVVILTGPEKANLKKATEKEVLGALKINDAEITPYEDVAVA
;
A
#
# COMPACT_ATOMS: atom_id res chain seq x y z
N MET A 1 -73.37 42.32 -33.83
CA MET A 1 -73.34 40.86 -33.61
C MET A 1 -72.16 40.31 -34.29
N LYS A 2 -71.09 40.03 -33.55
CA LYS A 2 -69.88 39.29 -34.06
C LYS A 2 -69.54 38.28 -33.00
N GLN A 3 -69.66 37.01 -33.35
CA GLN A 3 -69.25 35.86 -32.52
C GLN A 3 -67.71 35.78 -32.43
N LEU A 4 -67.18 35.70 -31.22
CA LEU A 4 -65.73 35.43 -30.99
C LEU A 4 -65.59 33.93 -30.76
N ASN A 5 -64.93 33.23 -31.70
CA ASN A 5 -64.50 31.87 -31.58
C ASN A 5 -63.35 31.79 -30.60
N LYS A 6 -63.54 31.06 -29.47
CA LYS A 6 -62.46 30.67 -28.57
C LYS A 6 -61.75 29.44 -29.10
N LEU A 7 -60.52 29.60 -29.63
CA LEU A 7 -59.59 28.50 -29.88
C LEU A 7 -58.94 28.09 -28.53
N THR A 8 -59.25 26.91 -28.06
CA THR A 8 -58.60 26.29 -26.93
C THR A 8 -57.38 25.57 -27.42
N PHE A 9 -56.16 26.12 -27.10
CA PHE A 9 -54.90 25.46 -27.34
C PHE A 9 -54.67 24.43 -26.25
N GLY A 10 -54.86 23.17 -26.60
CA GLY A 10 -54.51 22.05 -25.72
C GLY A 10 -53.01 21.87 -25.68
N LEU A 11 -52.36 22.23 -24.56
CA LEU A 11 -50.97 21.93 -24.26
C LEU A 11 -50.84 20.44 -23.95
N LEU A 12 -50.42 19.64 -24.94
CA LEU A 12 -49.98 18.24 -24.72
C LEU A 12 -48.65 18.26 -23.98
N LEU A 13 -48.72 18.15 -22.65
CA LEU A 13 -47.58 17.80 -21.81
C LEU A 13 -47.21 16.33 -22.10
N PHE A 14 -46.22 16.12 -22.97
CA PHE A 14 -45.51 14.83 -23.03
C PHE A 14 -44.69 14.70 -21.73
N PRO A 15 -44.88 13.66 -20.92
CA PRO A 15 -43.94 13.37 -19.88
C PRO A 15 -42.69 12.88 -20.55
N ALA A 16 -41.63 13.70 -20.55
CA ALA A 16 -40.31 13.23 -20.82
C ALA A 16 -39.94 12.24 -19.70
N ALA A 17 -40.24 10.97 -19.93
CA ALA A 17 -39.69 9.89 -19.14
C ALA A 17 -38.19 9.87 -19.43
N PHE A 18 -37.40 10.57 -18.61
CA PHE A 18 -35.98 10.33 -18.50
C PHE A 18 -35.85 8.88 -18.02
N PHE A 19 -35.64 7.96 -18.94
CA PHE A 19 -35.05 6.67 -18.63
C PHE A 19 -33.66 6.99 -18.10
N ALA A 20 -33.52 7.15 -16.79
CA ALA A 20 -32.24 7.03 -16.14
C ALA A 20 -31.78 5.60 -16.47
N GLN A 21 -30.82 5.47 -17.34
CA GLN A 21 -30.23 4.19 -17.68
C GLN A 21 -29.69 3.63 -16.37
N GLU A 22 -30.31 2.53 -15.90
CA GLU A 22 -29.94 1.90 -14.65
C GLU A 22 -28.45 1.49 -14.73
N MET A 23 -27.65 1.88 -13.75
CA MET A 23 -26.23 1.60 -13.74
C MET A 23 -26.00 0.09 -13.69
N ASP A 24 -25.29 -0.46 -14.67
CA ASP A 24 -24.85 -1.84 -14.61
C ASP A 24 -23.66 -1.99 -13.66
N TRP A 25 -23.97 -2.32 -12.43
CA TRP A 25 -22.98 -2.48 -11.35
C TRP A 25 -22.02 -3.66 -11.56
N SER A 26 -22.36 -4.61 -12.41
CA SER A 26 -21.50 -5.76 -12.74
C SER A 26 -20.44 -5.43 -13.80
N LYS A 27 -20.51 -4.24 -14.41
CA LYS A 27 -19.58 -3.83 -15.46
C LYS A 27 -18.15 -3.82 -14.95
N THR A 28 -17.29 -4.58 -15.61
CA THR A 28 -15.87 -4.69 -15.29
C THR A 28 -15.13 -3.37 -15.49
N ILE A 29 -14.23 -3.05 -14.58
CA ILE A 29 -13.30 -1.93 -14.70
C ILE A 29 -12.27 -2.28 -15.78
N PRO A 30 -12.10 -1.46 -16.84
CA PRO A 30 -11.13 -1.73 -17.88
C PRO A 30 -9.70 -1.46 -17.38
N PHE A 31 -8.73 -2.00 -18.09
CA PHE A 31 -7.35 -1.55 -17.97
C PHE A 31 -7.12 -0.33 -18.87
N ASP A 32 -6.17 0.56 -18.50
CA ASP A 32 -5.86 1.78 -19.26
C ASP A 32 -5.42 1.43 -20.68
N PRO A 33 -6.16 1.87 -21.74
CA PRO A 33 -5.81 1.58 -23.13
C PRO A 33 -4.53 2.27 -23.61
N GLU A 34 -4.03 3.27 -22.90
CA GLU A 34 -2.78 3.95 -23.23
C GLU A 34 -1.53 3.17 -22.81
N VAL A 35 -1.70 2.11 -22.01
CA VAL A 35 -0.60 1.29 -21.51
C VAL A 35 -0.43 0.05 -22.38
N LYS A 36 0.76 -0.12 -22.92
CA LYS A 36 1.13 -1.39 -23.55
C LYS A 36 1.49 -2.38 -22.47
N THR A 37 0.72 -3.44 -22.36
CA THR A 37 0.97 -4.54 -21.40
C THR A 37 0.97 -5.87 -22.12
N GLY A 38 1.68 -6.83 -21.57
CA GLY A 38 1.75 -8.18 -22.12
C GLY A 38 2.42 -9.16 -21.17
N LYS A 39 2.47 -10.40 -21.61
CA LYS A 39 3.12 -11.49 -20.90
C LYS A 39 3.96 -12.31 -21.88
N LEU A 40 5.25 -12.47 -21.58
CA LEU A 40 6.14 -13.30 -22.36
C LEU A 40 5.80 -14.80 -22.18
N LYS A 41 6.28 -15.65 -23.09
CA LYS A 41 6.04 -17.11 -23.02
C LYS A 41 6.53 -17.74 -21.72
N ASN A 42 7.60 -17.22 -21.13
CA ASN A 42 8.13 -17.65 -19.84
C ASN A 42 7.35 -17.12 -18.62
N GLY A 43 6.31 -16.32 -18.86
CA GLY A 43 5.43 -15.81 -17.81
C GLY A 43 5.77 -14.44 -17.25
N LEU A 44 6.87 -13.79 -17.69
CA LEU A 44 7.20 -12.44 -17.28
C LEU A 44 6.13 -11.46 -17.81
N THR A 45 5.60 -10.62 -16.91
CA THR A 45 4.62 -9.57 -17.23
C THR A 45 5.33 -8.24 -17.48
N TYR A 46 4.82 -7.41 -18.41
CA TYR A 46 5.40 -6.09 -18.63
C TYR A 46 4.34 -5.01 -18.83
N TYR A 47 4.73 -3.79 -18.49
CA TYR A 47 3.95 -2.56 -18.66
C TYR A 47 4.84 -1.50 -19.27
N ILE A 48 4.36 -0.81 -20.31
CA ILE A 48 5.09 0.25 -20.99
C ILE A 48 4.14 1.41 -21.21
N LYS A 49 4.53 2.61 -20.77
CA LYS A 49 3.79 3.84 -21.02
C LYS A 49 4.73 4.96 -21.45
N LYS A 50 4.40 5.64 -22.53
CA LYS A 50 5.07 6.89 -22.87
C LYS A 50 4.58 8.00 -21.95
N ASN A 51 5.51 8.67 -21.27
CA ASN A 51 5.24 9.84 -20.44
C ASN A 51 6.48 10.74 -20.37
N ALA A 52 6.43 11.92 -20.93
CA ALA A 52 7.56 12.85 -20.98
C ALA A 52 7.65 13.78 -19.76
N LYS A 53 7.32 13.25 -18.57
CA LYS A 53 7.47 13.98 -17.31
C LYS A 53 8.20 13.11 -16.27
N PRO A 54 9.45 13.44 -15.95
CA PRO A 54 10.30 14.47 -16.56
C PRO A 54 10.76 14.09 -17.98
N GLU A 55 11.06 15.13 -18.81
CA GLU A 55 11.59 14.92 -20.16
C GLU A 55 12.97 14.25 -20.15
N ASN A 56 13.30 13.51 -21.20
CA ASN A 56 14.58 12.80 -21.38
C ASN A 56 14.91 11.84 -20.22
N LYS A 57 13.89 11.29 -19.57
CA LYS A 57 14.06 10.28 -18.52
C LYS A 57 13.11 9.11 -18.73
N VAL A 58 13.54 7.95 -18.27
CA VAL A 58 12.73 6.73 -18.17
C VAL A 58 12.88 6.12 -16.79
N ASP A 59 11.76 5.79 -16.19
CA ASP A 59 11.72 5.00 -14.96
C ASP A 59 11.60 3.52 -15.35
N LEU A 60 12.66 2.76 -15.08
CA LEU A 60 12.70 1.32 -15.26
C LEU A 60 12.53 0.68 -13.89
N ARG A 61 11.70 -0.36 -13.81
CA ARG A 61 11.48 -1.09 -12.56
C ARG A 61 11.42 -2.59 -12.81
N LEU A 62 12.12 -3.34 -11.96
CA LEU A 62 12.00 -4.78 -11.87
C LEU A 62 11.25 -5.11 -10.59
N VAL A 63 10.10 -5.76 -10.73
CA VAL A 63 9.25 -6.18 -9.62
C VAL A 63 9.28 -7.69 -9.51
N ILE A 64 9.67 -8.19 -8.34
CA ILE A 64 9.73 -9.62 -8.07
C ILE A 64 8.69 -9.95 -7.02
N ASN A 65 7.71 -10.76 -7.38
CA ASN A 65 6.64 -11.20 -6.47
C ASN A 65 7.15 -12.28 -5.50
N ALA A 66 8.26 -11.98 -4.85
CA ALA A 66 8.92 -12.80 -3.84
C ALA A 66 9.61 -11.91 -2.83
N GLY A 67 9.44 -12.22 -1.56
CA GLY A 67 10.04 -11.51 -0.44
C GLY A 67 10.28 -12.46 0.74
N SER A 68 10.41 -11.91 1.93
CA SER A 68 10.78 -12.68 3.13
C SER A 68 9.78 -13.78 3.49
N ILE A 69 8.51 -13.66 3.09
CA ILE A 69 7.48 -14.68 3.37
C ILE A 69 7.79 -16.04 2.74
N LEU A 70 8.61 -16.07 1.69
CA LEU A 70 8.98 -17.28 0.95
C LEU A 70 10.28 -17.91 1.45
N GLU A 71 10.96 -17.29 2.41
CA GLU A 71 12.19 -17.82 3.00
C GLU A 71 11.92 -19.13 3.76
N ALA A 72 12.81 -20.10 3.60
CA ALA A 72 12.90 -21.25 4.49
C ALA A 72 13.44 -20.82 5.87
N ASP A 73 13.38 -21.71 6.86
CA ASP A 73 13.82 -21.39 8.21
C ASP A 73 15.32 -21.03 8.29
N ASP A 74 16.15 -21.61 7.42
CA ASP A 74 17.58 -21.30 7.30
C ASP A 74 17.89 -20.09 6.40
N GLN A 75 16.85 -19.40 5.92
CA GLN A 75 16.98 -18.28 4.98
C GLN A 75 16.43 -16.94 5.53
N GLN A 76 16.10 -16.88 6.82
CA GLN A 76 15.48 -15.67 7.40
C GLN A 76 16.41 -14.45 7.30
N GLY A 77 16.03 -13.49 6.46
CA GLY A 77 16.80 -12.29 6.09
C GLY A 77 17.48 -12.40 4.73
N LEU A 78 17.43 -13.56 4.05
CA LEU A 78 18.13 -13.73 2.78
C LEU A 78 17.41 -13.12 1.58
N ALA A 79 16.13 -12.84 1.66
CA ALA A 79 15.44 -12.02 0.65
C ALA A 79 16.04 -10.62 0.57
N HIS A 80 16.25 -9.96 1.71
CA HIS A 80 16.91 -8.67 1.80
C HIS A 80 18.40 -8.75 1.48
N PHE A 81 19.08 -9.79 1.92
CA PHE A 81 20.48 -10.02 1.57
C PHE A 81 20.67 -10.17 0.04
N MET A 82 19.74 -10.82 -0.64
CA MET A 82 19.75 -10.95 -2.10
C MET A 82 19.64 -9.60 -2.80
N GLU A 83 18.82 -8.70 -2.26
CA GLU A 83 18.73 -7.31 -2.73
C GLU A 83 20.11 -6.65 -2.70
N HIS A 84 20.85 -6.72 -1.58
CA HIS A 84 22.20 -6.20 -1.46
C HIS A 84 23.17 -6.80 -2.50
N MET A 85 23.08 -8.10 -2.74
CA MET A 85 23.95 -8.76 -3.70
C MET A 85 23.75 -8.29 -5.14
N CYS A 86 22.55 -7.87 -5.50
CA CYS A 86 22.28 -7.28 -6.81
C CYS A 86 23.03 -5.96 -7.04
N PHE A 87 23.36 -5.23 -5.98
CA PHE A 87 24.17 -4.00 -6.05
C PHE A 87 25.68 -4.27 -5.85
N ASN A 88 26.02 -5.39 -5.23
CA ASN A 88 27.43 -5.76 -4.99
C ASN A 88 28.17 -6.19 -6.26
N GLY A 89 27.46 -6.75 -7.25
CA GLY A 89 28.03 -7.09 -8.54
C GLY A 89 27.20 -8.08 -9.34
N THR A 90 27.25 -7.91 -10.65
CA THR A 90 26.55 -8.74 -11.62
C THR A 90 27.51 -9.19 -12.72
N LYS A 91 27.04 -10.06 -13.61
CA LYS A 91 27.87 -10.62 -14.70
C LYS A 91 28.46 -9.53 -15.60
N ARG A 92 27.68 -8.49 -15.97
CA ARG A 92 28.14 -7.41 -16.85
C ARG A 92 28.76 -6.24 -16.08
N PHE A 93 28.41 -6.10 -14.82
CA PHE A 93 28.85 -5.00 -13.95
C PHE A 93 29.45 -5.58 -12.66
N PRO A 94 30.69 -6.12 -12.72
CA PRO A 94 31.34 -6.73 -11.57
C PRO A 94 31.68 -5.68 -10.50
N LYS A 95 31.56 -6.06 -9.24
CA LYS A 95 31.90 -5.23 -8.07
C LYS A 95 31.19 -3.87 -8.11
N ASN A 96 31.94 -2.78 -8.03
CA ASN A 96 31.40 -1.42 -7.96
C ASN A 96 31.04 -0.82 -9.34
N GLU A 97 31.30 -1.53 -10.44
CA GLU A 97 31.08 -0.97 -11.79
C GLU A 97 29.65 -0.54 -12.06
N LEU A 98 28.67 -1.24 -11.47
CA LEU A 98 27.27 -0.84 -11.55
C LEU A 98 27.04 0.56 -10.96
N VAL A 99 27.48 0.76 -9.72
CA VAL A 99 27.31 2.01 -8.99
C VAL A 99 28.10 3.13 -9.68
N ASP A 100 29.33 2.87 -10.08
CA ASP A 100 30.19 3.83 -10.78
C ASP A 100 29.57 4.26 -12.12
N TYR A 101 29.05 3.30 -12.89
CA TYR A 101 28.35 3.61 -14.13
C TYR A 101 27.13 4.50 -13.89
N LEU A 102 26.26 4.15 -12.96
CA LEU A 102 25.04 4.89 -12.66
C LEU A 102 25.35 6.31 -12.17
N GLN A 103 26.37 6.47 -11.34
CA GLN A 103 26.86 7.79 -10.91
C GLN A 103 27.37 8.61 -12.11
N SER A 104 28.06 7.99 -13.05
CA SER A 104 28.61 8.66 -14.23
C SER A 104 27.53 9.25 -15.15
N ILE A 105 26.33 8.68 -15.15
CA ILE A 105 25.18 9.19 -15.90
C ILE A 105 24.22 10.05 -15.06
N GLY A 106 24.63 10.46 -13.84
CA GLY A 106 23.90 11.37 -12.97
C GLY A 106 22.85 10.72 -12.08
N VAL A 107 22.82 9.39 -11.98
CA VAL A 107 21.94 8.66 -11.05
C VAL A 107 22.65 8.56 -9.70
N LYS A 108 22.02 9.15 -8.65
CA LYS A 108 22.60 9.13 -7.29
C LYS A 108 22.06 7.93 -6.53
N PHE A 109 22.96 7.14 -5.97
CA PHE A 109 22.61 6.03 -5.09
C PHE A 109 21.91 6.53 -3.84
N GLY A 110 20.86 5.84 -3.40
CA GLY A 110 20.03 6.22 -2.25
C GLY A 110 18.96 7.26 -2.57
N GLN A 111 19.23 8.24 -3.40
CA GLN A 111 18.26 9.27 -3.81
C GLN A 111 17.44 8.85 -5.03
N HIS A 112 18.07 8.25 -6.03
CA HIS A 112 17.45 7.86 -7.30
C HIS A 112 17.47 6.33 -7.49
N LEU A 113 18.62 5.71 -7.22
CA LEU A 113 18.80 4.27 -7.29
C LEU A 113 18.49 3.68 -5.93
N ASN A 114 17.47 2.87 -5.86
CA ASN A 114 17.03 2.23 -4.63
C ASN A 114 16.38 0.88 -4.93
N ALA A 115 16.21 0.11 -3.90
CA ALA A 115 15.42 -1.10 -3.90
C ALA A 115 14.75 -1.25 -2.54
N TYR A 116 13.78 -2.13 -2.42
CA TYR A 116 13.28 -2.57 -1.13
C TYR A 116 12.86 -4.02 -1.17
N THR A 117 12.98 -4.66 -0.04
CA THR A 117 12.45 -5.98 0.24
C THR A 117 11.36 -5.90 1.29
N SER A 118 10.19 -6.45 0.97
CA SER A 118 9.06 -6.58 1.88
C SER A 118 8.78 -8.06 2.16
N PHE A 119 7.65 -8.34 2.83
CA PHE A 119 7.21 -9.72 3.04
C PHE A 119 6.93 -10.44 1.72
N ASP A 120 6.23 -9.80 0.81
CA ASP A 120 5.66 -10.45 -0.37
C ASP A 120 6.36 -10.10 -1.68
N GLU A 121 7.20 -9.06 -1.71
CA GLU A 121 7.89 -8.60 -2.91
C GLU A 121 9.27 -8.03 -2.65
N THR A 122 10.07 -8.00 -3.70
CA THR A 122 11.33 -7.26 -3.82
C THR A 122 11.27 -6.42 -5.07
N VAL A 123 11.60 -5.12 -4.97
CA VAL A 123 11.45 -4.16 -6.06
C VAL A 123 12.74 -3.37 -6.24
N TYR A 124 13.18 -3.25 -7.49
CA TYR A 124 14.37 -2.53 -7.90
C TYR A 124 13.97 -1.33 -8.75
N PHE A 125 14.42 -0.13 -8.36
CA PHE A 125 14.15 1.15 -9.02
C PHE A 125 15.36 1.55 -9.85
N LEU A 126 15.14 1.91 -11.10
CA LEU A 126 16.20 2.36 -12.00
C LEU A 126 15.73 3.52 -12.88
N PRO A 127 15.58 4.72 -12.31
CA PRO A 127 15.32 5.92 -13.11
C PRO A 127 16.62 6.37 -13.76
N ILE A 128 16.65 6.40 -15.11
CA ILE A 128 17.82 6.76 -15.88
C ILE A 128 17.50 7.81 -16.95
N PRO A 129 18.52 8.55 -17.47
CA PRO A 129 18.32 9.38 -18.66
C PRO A 129 17.94 8.53 -19.88
N SER A 130 17.01 9.03 -20.70
CA SER A 130 16.60 8.42 -21.97
C SER A 130 17.11 9.21 -23.19
N ASP A 131 18.05 10.14 -22.98
CA ASP A 131 18.64 11.00 -23.99
C ASP A 131 19.63 10.28 -24.92
N SER A 132 19.96 9.04 -24.64
CA SER A 132 20.87 8.18 -25.40
C SER A 132 20.35 6.75 -25.46
N PRO A 133 20.26 6.14 -26.65
CA PRO A 133 19.91 4.72 -26.80
C PRO A 133 20.85 3.78 -26.01
N GLU A 134 22.13 4.15 -25.88
CA GLU A 134 23.12 3.36 -25.13
C GLU A 134 22.81 3.32 -23.62
N LYS A 135 22.41 4.45 -23.04
CA LYS A 135 22.02 4.51 -21.62
C LYS A 135 20.79 3.64 -21.34
N VAL A 136 19.80 3.70 -22.21
CA VAL A 136 18.60 2.86 -22.13
C VAL A 136 18.96 1.39 -22.25
N GLU A 137 19.82 1.02 -23.22
CA GLU A 137 20.29 -0.36 -23.38
C GLU A 137 21.00 -0.89 -22.13
N LYS A 138 21.90 -0.12 -21.55
CA LYS A 138 22.55 -0.47 -20.29
C LYS A 138 21.57 -0.59 -19.13
N GLY A 139 20.51 0.24 -19.10
CA GLY A 139 19.44 0.09 -18.14
C GLY A 139 18.74 -1.27 -18.20
N PHE A 140 18.43 -1.75 -19.41
CA PHE A 140 17.88 -3.10 -19.60
C PHE A 140 18.86 -4.21 -19.24
N GLN A 141 20.14 -4.04 -19.54
CA GLN A 141 21.20 -4.97 -19.12
C GLN A 141 21.28 -5.06 -17.60
N ILE A 142 21.13 -3.94 -16.89
CA ILE A 142 21.13 -3.91 -15.42
C ILE A 142 19.90 -4.65 -14.87
N LEU A 143 18.70 -4.39 -15.41
CA LEU A 143 17.48 -5.11 -14.98
C LEU A 143 17.61 -6.62 -15.23
N GLU A 144 18.11 -7.02 -16.38
CA GLU A 144 18.36 -8.43 -16.73
C GLU A 144 19.35 -9.06 -15.76
N ASP A 145 20.43 -8.35 -15.45
CA ASP A 145 21.47 -8.85 -14.55
C ASP A 145 20.97 -8.96 -13.11
N TRP A 146 20.17 -8.02 -12.63
CA TRP A 146 19.52 -8.16 -11.32
C TRP A 146 18.59 -9.38 -11.28
N ALA A 147 17.82 -9.57 -12.34
CA ALA A 147 16.88 -10.68 -12.41
C ALA A 147 17.54 -12.06 -12.43
N PHE A 148 18.67 -12.21 -13.17
CA PHE A 148 19.17 -13.54 -13.51
C PHE A 148 20.69 -13.73 -13.38
N ASN A 149 21.47 -12.67 -13.23
CA ASN A 149 22.92 -12.70 -13.36
C ASN A 149 23.67 -12.06 -12.18
N ALA A 150 23.08 -12.04 -10.99
CA ALA A 150 23.81 -11.60 -9.79
C ALA A 150 24.97 -12.53 -9.49
N VAL A 151 26.11 -11.97 -9.07
CA VAL A 151 27.30 -12.74 -8.72
C VAL A 151 27.21 -13.17 -7.26
N LEU A 152 27.06 -14.47 -7.03
CA LEU A 152 26.84 -15.06 -5.71
C LEU A 152 27.98 -16.02 -5.33
N THR A 153 29.21 -15.55 -5.44
CA THR A 153 30.36 -16.35 -4.95
C THR A 153 30.41 -16.33 -3.43
N PRO A 154 30.92 -17.40 -2.78
CA PRO A 154 31.09 -17.41 -1.32
C PRO A 154 31.93 -16.23 -0.80
N GLU A 155 32.92 -15.78 -1.56
CA GLU A 155 33.76 -14.62 -1.22
C GLU A 155 32.94 -13.35 -1.15
N GLU A 156 32.17 -13.02 -2.19
CA GLU A 156 31.35 -11.79 -2.25
C GLU A 156 30.21 -11.81 -1.23
N ILE A 157 29.57 -12.97 -1.03
CA ILE A 157 28.54 -13.15 0.00
C ILE A 157 29.11 -12.88 1.40
N ASN A 158 30.28 -13.48 1.72
CA ASN A 158 30.88 -13.30 3.03
C ASN A 158 31.37 -11.86 3.27
N LYS A 159 31.80 -11.17 2.21
CA LYS A 159 32.16 -9.75 2.26
C LYS A 159 30.94 -8.87 2.57
N GLU A 160 29.81 -9.10 1.91
CA GLU A 160 28.56 -8.35 2.10
C GLU A 160 27.91 -8.62 3.46
N ARG A 161 28.16 -9.77 4.06
CA ARG A 161 27.62 -10.17 5.38
C ARG A 161 27.86 -9.11 6.45
N GLY A 162 29.06 -8.52 6.47
CA GLY A 162 29.40 -7.45 7.41
C GLY A 162 28.52 -6.18 7.22
N VAL A 163 28.24 -5.84 5.97
CA VAL A 163 27.40 -4.67 5.63
C VAL A 163 25.95 -4.89 6.09
N VAL A 164 25.39 -6.05 5.77
CA VAL A 164 24.01 -6.40 6.17
C VAL A 164 23.86 -6.49 7.69
N LEU A 165 24.85 -7.06 8.39
CA LEU A 165 24.84 -7.11 9.87
C LEU A 165 24.96 -5.73 10.50
N GLU A 166 25.73 -4.82 9.90
CA GLU A 166 25.82 -3.44 10.38
C GLU A 166 24.51 -2.69 10.14
N GLU A 167 23.85 -2.87 8.99
CA GLU A 167 22.52 -2.34 8.74
C GLU A 167 21.49 -2.92 9.73
N TYR A 168 21.53 -4.22 9.99
CA TYR A 168 20.71 -4.85 11.02
C TYR A 168 20.89 -4.14 12.36
N ARG A 169 22.14 -3.93 12.79
CA ARG A 169 22.47 -3.25 14.04
C ARG A 169 21.95 -1.81 14.09
N LEU A 170 22.22 -1.02 13.04
CA LEU A 170 21.77 0.38 12.93
C LEU A 170 20.25 0.50 12.78
N GLY A 171 19.63 -0.46 12.10
CA GLY A 171 18.20 -0.51 11.90
C GLY A 171 17.39 -0.87 13.15
N LEU A 172 18.02 -1.34 14.24
CA LEU A 172 17.36 -1.70 15.50
C LEU A 172 17.10 -0.48 16.42
N GLY A 173 16.56 0.61 15.88
CA GLY A 173 16.05 1.72 16.69
C GLY A 173 14.87 1.31 17.56
N ALA A 174 14.51 2.18 18.52
CA ALA A 174 13.46 1.92 19.51
C ALA A 174 12.16 1.37 18.92
N GLN A 175 11.69 1.97 17.83
CA GLN A 175 10.46 1.57 17.18
C GLN A 175 10.53 0.14 16.60
N LYS A 176 11.64 -0.23 15.96
CA LYS A 176 11.82 -1.60 15.43
C LYS A 176 11.97 -2.65 16.54
N ARG A 177 12.63 -2.29 17.64
CA ARG A 177 12.73 -3.19 18.82
C ARG A 177 11.35 -3.43 19.43
N MET A 178 10.53 -2.39 19.61
CA MET A 178 9.16 -2.53 20.09
C MET A 178 8.30 -3.31 19.11
N MET A 179 8.42 -3.04 17.81
CA MET A 179 7.72 -3.78 16.76
C MET A 179 8.03 -5.28 16.81
N GLY A 180 9.28 -5.67 16.94
CA GLY A 180 9.67 -7.08 17.09
C GLY A 180 8.99 -7.78 18.25
N ARG A 181 8.66 -7.04 19.34
CA ARG A 181 7.95 -7.59 20.51
C ARG A 181 6.44 -7.66 20.34
N PHE A 182 5.81 -6.72 19.64
CA PHE A 182 4.35 -6.75 19.45
C PHE A 182 3.90 -7.53 18.20
N MET A 183 4.74 -7.70 17.18
CA MET A 183 4.39 -8.42 15.95
C MET A 183 3.81 -9.82 16.16
N PRO A 184 4.33 -10.65 17.08
CA PRO A 184 3.74 -11.97 17.34
C PRO A 184 2.28 -11.91 17.78
N LYS A 185 1.86 -10.88 18.51
CA LYS A 185 0.46 -10.65 18.89
C LYS A 185 -0.35 -10.07 17.73
N MET A 186 0.17 -9.06 17.06
CA MET A 186 -0.51 -8.39 15.96
C MET A 186 -0.79 -9.35 14.80
N MET A 187 0.20 -10.17 14.43
CA MET A 187 0.13 -11.10 13.31
C MET A 187 -0.13 -12.56 13.73
N TYR A 188 -0.67 -12.74 14.87
CA TYR A 188 -1.04 -13.95 15.60
C TYR A 188 -0.77 -15.29 14.88
N ASN A 189 0.25 -16.02 15.34
CA ASN A 189 0.65 -17.34 14.81
C ASN A 189 0.83 -17.44 13.29
N SER A 190 0.85 -16.32 12.58
CA SER A 190 1.04 -16.32 11.14
C SER A 190 2.49 -16.57 10.76
N HIS A 191 2.69 -16.97 9.52
CA HIS A 191 4.02 -17.04 8.94
C HIS A 191 4.67 -15.64 8.85
N TYR A 192 3.88 -14.60 8.62
CA TYR A 192 4.33 -13.20 8.62
C TYR A 192 5.01 -12.79 9.92
N ALA A 193 4.50 -13.23 11.09
CA ALA A 193 5.11 -12.93 12.38
C ALA A 193 6.54 -13.48 12.52
N LYS A 194 6.90 -14.48 11.72
CA LYS A 194 8.20 -15.19 11.75
C LYS A 194 9.12 -14.84 10.58
N ARG A 195 8.71 -13.93 9.70
CA ARG A 195 9.43 -13.62 8.45
C ARG A 195 9.60 -12.12 8.24
N LEU A 196 9.95 -11.40 9.30
CA LEU A 196 10.33 -10.01 9.16
C LEU A 196 11.47 -9.87 8.13
N PRO A 197 11.38 -8.93 7.18
CA PRO A 197 12.39 -8.79 6.10
C PRO A 197 13.82 -8.58 6.59
N ILE A 198 14.00 -7.94 7.76
CA ILE A 198 15.32 -7.75 8.37
C ILE A 198 16.00 -9.08 8.75
N GLY A 199 15.21 -10.14 8.93
CA GLY A 199 15.69 -11.48 9.23
C GLY A 199 16.05 -11.72 10.69
N GLN A 200 16.85 -12.78 10.88
CA GLN A 200 17.34 -13.19 12.18
C GLN A 200 18.87 -13.07 12.23
N LYS A 201 19.38 -12.42 13.28
CA LYS A 201 20.82 -12.18 13.44
C LYS A 201 21.64 -13.46 13.33
N GLU A 202 21.22 -14.51 14.02
CA GLU A 202 21.90 -15.80 14.05
C GLU A 202 21.97 -16.46 12.68
N ILE A 203 20.94 -16.29 11.85
CA ILE A 203 20.93 -16.77 10.46
C ILE A 203 21.90 -15.94 9.62
N LEU A 204 21.78 -14.60 9.69
CA LEU A 204 22.65 -13.69 8.93
C LEU A 204 24.14 -13.89 9.23
N GLU A 205 24.49 -14.19 10.49
CA GLU A 205 25.87 -14.48 10.90
C GLU A 205 26.41 -15.80 10.35
N LYS A 206 25.56 -16.83 10.18
CA LYS A 206 26.02 -18.22 10.01
C LYS A 206 25.50 -18.94 8.77
N PHE A 207 24.59 -18.32 7.97
CA PHE A 207 24.06 -19.00 6.79
C PHE A 207 25.19 -19.38 5.82
N LYS A 208 25.02 -20.55 5.19
CA LYS A 208 25.91 -20.99 4.13
C LYS A 208 25.57 -20.32 2.81
N PRO A 209 26.56 -19.92 1.99
CA PRO A 209 26.31 -19.28 0.69
C PRO A 209 25.28 -20.00 -0.19
N GLU A 210 25.22 -21.32 -0.11
CA GLU A 210 24.28 -22.15 -0.87
C GLU A 210 22.80 -21.84 -0.51
N ALA A 211 22.53 -21.39 0.72
CA ALA A 211 21.17 -21.00 1.12
C ALA A 211 20.69 -19.77 0.37
N LEU A 212 21.56 -18.78 0.15
CA LEU A 212 21.26 -17.59 -0.64
C LEU A 212 21.10 -17.92 -2.13
N VAL A 213 22.03 -18.73 -2.68
CA VAL A 213 21.95 -19.20 -4.07
C VAL A 213 20.64 -19.96 -4.32
N ARG A 214 20.21 -20.79 -3.34
CA ARG A 214 18.92 -21.51 -3.40
C ARG A 214 17.75 -20.52 -3.43
N PHE A 215 17.74 -19.49 -2.57
CA PHE A 215 16.69 -18.46 -2.56
C PHE A 215 16.58 -17.77 -3.93
N TYR A 216 17.70 -17.33 -4.49
CA TYR A 216 17.76 -16.69 -5.80
C TYR A 216 17.21 -17.59 -6.91
N LYS A 217 17.66 -18.83 -6.98
CA LYS A 217 17.21 -19.82 -7.99
C LYS A 217 15.74 -20.20 -7.85
N ASP A 218 15.21 -20.26 -6.63
CA ASP A 218 13.82 -20.65 -6.40
C ASP A 218 12.85 -19.52 -6.78
N TRP A 219 13.20 -18.25 -6.52
CA TRP A 219 12.25 -17.16 -6.53
C TRP A 219 12.51 -16.07 -7.55
N TYR A 220 13.74 -15.87 -8.03
CA TYR A 220 14.04 -14.95 -9.12
C TYR A 220 13.83 -15.65 -10.46
N ARG A 221 12.57 -15.76 -10.84
CA ARG A 221 12.15 -16.48 -12.05
C ARG A 221 11.11 -15.68 -12.84
N PRO A 222 11.08 -15.81 -14.18
CA PRO A 222 10.26 -14.97 -15.05
C PRO A 222 8.78 -14.90 -14.66
N ASN A 223 8.15 -16.02 -14.29
CA ASN A 223 6.72 -16.07 -13.97
C ASN A 223 6.33 -15.41 -12.63
N LEU A 224 7.30 -14.94 -11.85
CA LEU A 224 7.11 -14.11 -10.65
C LEU A 224 7.56 -12.66 -10.85
N MET A 225 7.94 -12.27 -12.07
CA MET A 225 8.50 -10.96 -12.35
C MET A 225 7.62 -10.07 -13.21
N SER A 226 7.78 -8.78 -13.02
CA SER A 226 7.30 -7.76 -13.93
C SER A 226 8.41 -6.75 -14.24
N VAL A 227 8.46 -6.33 -15.50
CA VAL A 227 9.27 -5.18 -15.96
C VAL A 227 8.33 -4.04 -16.30
N ILE A 228 8.55 -2.89 -15.68
CA ILE A 228 7.74 -1.69 -15.86
C ILE A 228 8.63 -0.60 -16.46
N VAL A 229 8.17 0.02 -17.54
CA VAL A 229 8.90 1.05 -18.29
C VAL A 229 7.98 2.24 -18.51
N VAL A 230 8.26 3.36 -17.86
CA VAL A 230 7.48 4.59 -18.03
C VAL A 230 8.45 5.75 -18.24
N GLY A 231 8.26 6.50 -19.32
CA GLY A 231 9.14 7.64 -19.55
C GLY A 231 9.02 8.24 -20.96
N ASP A 232 9.95 9.11 -21.25
CA ASP A 232 10.09 9.73 -22.57
C ASP A 232 10.81 8.77 -23.54
N ILE A 233 10.02 7.84 -24.08
CA ILE A 233 10.50 6.66 -24.82
C ILE A 233 9.58 6.31 -26.00
N ASP A 234 10.07 5.50 -26.91
CA ASP A 234 9.29 4.81 -27.91
C ASP A 234 8.80 3.44 -27.38
N VAL A 235 7.48 3.26 -27.35
CA VAL A 235 6.85 2.07 -26.75
C VAL A 235 7.24 0.78 -27.48
N ALA A 236 7.29 0.80 -28.81
CA ALA A 236 7.61 -0.40 -29.60
C ALA A 236 9.08 -0.83 -29.40
N GLN A 237 9.99 0.14 -29.32
CA GLN A 237 11.40 -0.15 -29.05
C GLN A 237 11.58 -0.73 -27.64
N MET A 238 10.84 -0.21 -26.64
CA MET A 238 10.91 -0.74 -25.28
C MET A 238 10.35 -2.16 -25.20
N GLU A 239 9.25 -2.44 -25.88
CA GLU A 239 8.71 -3.80 -25.95
C GLU A 239 9.72 -4.77 -26.56
N GLN A 240 10.37 -4.38 -27.64
CA GLN A 240 11.42 -5.22 -28.26
C GLN A 240 12.59 -5.47 -27.32
N LYS A 241 13.04 -4.45 -26.57
CA LYS A 241 14.09 -4.63 -25.55
C LYS A 241 13.69 -5.59 -24.45
N ILE A 242 12.44 -5.53 -23.97
CA ILE A 242 11.94 -6.50 -22.98
C ILE A 242 12.00 -7.91 -23.56
N ILE A 243 11.57 -8.11 -24.80
CA ILE A 243 11.63 -9.42 -25.48
C ILE A 243 13.07 -9.90 -25.59
N ASP A 244 13.97 -9.05 -26.05
CA ASP A 244 15.38 -9.40 -26.30
C ASP A 244 16.13 -9.78 -25.01
N HIS A 245 15.89 -9.04 -23.91
CA HIS A 245 16.57 -9.23 -22.63
C HIS A 245 15.97 -10.31 -21.75
N PHE A 246 14.67 -10.60 -21.85
CA PHE A 246 13.99 -11.45 -20.87
C PHE A 246 13.36 -12.72 -21.42
N SER A 247 13.15 -12.86 -22.73
CA SER A 247 12.49 -14.05 -23.29
C SER A 247 13.36 -15.30 -23.31
N GLY A 248 14.68 -15.16 -23.24
CA GLY A 248 15.64 -16.25 -23.27
C GLY A 248 15.82 -17.01 -21.94
N TYR A 249 15.13 -16.60 -20.89
CA TYR A 249 15.23 -17.20 -19.56
C TYR A 249 14.03 -18.10 -19.26
N ASP A 250 14.28 -19.31 -18.80
CA ASP A 250 13.27 -20.28 -18.41
C ASP A 250 13.01 -20.26 -16.91
N ASN A 251 11.81 -20.67 -16.53
CA ASN A 251 11.51 -21.00 -15.14
C ASN A 251 12.18 -22.32 -14.74
N PRO A 252 12.50 -22.52 -13.46
CA PRO A 252 13.05 -23.80 -12.99
C PRO A 252 12.13 -24.98 -13.34
N LYS A 253 12.69 -26.11 -13.80
CA LYS A 253 11.90 -27.31 -14.14
C LYS A 253 11.07 -27.84 -12.97
N ASN A 254 11.57 -27.71 -11.75
CA ASN A 254 10.90 -28.10 -10.50
C ASN A 254 10.61 -26.87 -9.66
N GLU A 255 9.87 -25.93 -10.21
CA GLU A 255 9.57 -24.68 -9.52
C GLU A 255 8.73 -24.91 -8.26
N LYS A 256 9.15 -24.26 -7.17
CA LYS A 256 8.37 -24.25 -5.93
C LYS A 256 7.10 -23.43 -6.12
N PRO A 257 5.93 -23.91 -5.65
CA PRO A 257 4.72 -23.10 -5.66
C PRO A 257 4.90 -21.88 -4.76
N ARG A 258 4.52 -20.70 -5.26
CA ARG A 258 4.45 -19.50 -4.43
C ARG A 258 3.24 -19.64 -3.51
N LYS A 259 3.50 -20.09 -2.29
CA LYS A 259 2.46 -20.26 -1.27
C LYS A 259 1.90 -18.91 -0.84
N VAL A 260 0.63 -18.91 -0.52
CA VAL A 260 -0.09 -17.81 0.13
C VAL A 260 -0.22 -18.16 1.61
N PHE A 261 0.08 -17.22 2.47
CA PHE A 261 0.03 -17.42 3.92
C PHE A 261 -0.99 -16.46 4.53
N ASP A 262 -1.89 -16.98 5.33
CA ASP A 262 -2.92 -16.21 5.99
C ASP A 262 -2.46 -15.74 7.39
N VAL A 263 -3.14 -14.72 7.90
CA VAL A 263 -3.09 -14.36 9.32
C VAL A 263 -4.32 -14.94 9.99
N PRO A 264 -4.17 -15.91 10.90
CA PRO A 264 -5.32 -16.58 11.51
C PRO A 264 -6.20 -15.61 12.30
N ASN A 265 -7.49 -15.90 12.32
CA ASN A 265 -8.46 -15.20 13.14
C ASN A 265 -8.34 -15.63 14.62
N HIS A 266 -8.74 -14.75 15.53
CA HIS A 266 -8.77 -15.01 16.97
C HIS A 266 -9.98 -14.38 17.64
N LYS A 267 -10.44 -14.97 18.74
CA LYS A 267 -11.62 -14.47 19.48
C LYS A 267 -11.25 -13.44 20.53
N GLU A 268 -10.10 -13.65 21.18
CA GLU A 268 -9.64 -12.78 22.26
C GLU A 268 -9.09 -11.45 21.71
N THR A 269 -9.25 -10.39 22.47
CA THR A 269 -8.52 -9.14 22.22
C THR A 269 -7.08 -9.29 22.69
N PHE A 270 -6.12 -9.07 21.80
CA PHE A 270 -4.71 -9.05 22.18
C PHE A 270 -4.28 -7.63 22.55
N VAL A 271 -3.50 -7.54 23.62
CA VAL A 271 -2.93 -6.29 24.11
C VAL A 271 -1.42 -6.40 24.10
N ALA A 272 -0.75 -5.46 23.46
CA ALA A 272 0.70 -5.30 23.50
C ALA A 272 1.04 -3.92 24.08
N ILE A 273 1.84 -3.89 25.13
CA ILE A 273 2.31 -2.65 25.77
C ILE A 273 3.82 -2.70 25.77
N GLU A 274 4.41 -1.93 24.86
CA GLU A 274 5.84 -1.94 24.63
C GLU A 274 6.46 -0.57 24.92
N SER A 275 7.60 -0.58 25.57
CA SER A 275 8.36 0.64 25.85
C SER A 275 9.84 0.44 25.54
N ASP A 276 10.50 1.56 25.26
CA ASP A 276 11.92 1.58 24.97
C ASP A 276 12.54 2.87 25.48
N LYS A 277 13.78 2.79 26.01
CA LYS A 277 14.48 3.94 26.58
C LYS A 277 14.80 5.04 25.57
N GLU A 278 14.94 4.66 24.30
CA GLU A 278 15.25 5.59 23.21
C GLU A 278 13.98 6.05 22.45
N ALA A 279 12.79 5.55 22.83
CA ALA A 279 11.55 6.03 22.22
C ALA A 279 11.27 7.48 22.61
N THR A 280 10.90 8.29 21.64
CA THR A 280 10.66 9.74 21.80
C THR A 280 9.19 10.13 21.68
N SER A 281 8.32 9.18 21.34
CA SER A 281 6.89 9.42 21.15
C SER A 281 6.07 8.27 21.71
N ALA A 282 4.85 8.58 22.16
CA ALA A 282 3.88 7.61 22.62
C ALA A 282 2.77 7.46 21.57
N GLN A 283 2.45 6.21 21.25
CA GLN A 283 1.44 5.88 20.22
C GLN A 283 0.46 4.85 20.77
N VAL A 284 -0.78 4.99 20.34
CA VAL A 284 -1.86 4.03 20.54
C VAL A 284 -2.33 3.57 19.19
N GLN A 285 -2.46 2.27 19.00
CA GLN A 285 -3.04 1.65 17.81
C GLN A 285 -4.13 0.67 18.21
N LEU A 286 -5.33 0.93 17.78
CA LEU A 286 -6.49 0.06 17.91
C LEU A 286 -6.79 -0.54 16.54
N MET A 287 -6.67 -1.87 16.43
CA MET A 287 -6.80 -2.58 15.17
C MET A 287 -7.91 -3.63 15.26
N TYR A 288 -8.72 -3.71 14.22
CA TYR A 288 -9.74 -4.75 14.00
C TYR A 288 -9.42 -5.42 12.67
N LYS A 289 -8.80 -6.59 12.73
CA LYS A 289 -8.44 -7.34 11.50
C LYS A 289 -9.68 -7.97 10.89
N ASP A 290 -9.76 -7.93 9.57
CA ASP A 290 -10.85 -8.57 8.84
C ASP A 290 -10.80 -10.10 9.00
N SER A 291 -11.97 -10.72 9.03
CA SER A 291 -12.07 -12.16 9.11
C SER A 291 -11.79 -12.84 7.78
N GLU A 292 -12.02 -12.13 6.68
CA GLU A 292 -11.81 -12.61 5.31
C GLU A 292 -10.55 -12.00 4.69
N ALA A 293 -10.03 -12.66 3.67
CA ALA A 293 -8.94 -12.10 2.86
C ALA A 293 -9.45 -10.93 2.00
N PRO A 294 -8.57 -9.98 1.64
CA PRO A 294 -8.89 -8.88 0.75
C PRO A 294 -9.47 -9.38 -0.58
N LYS A 295 -10.44 -8.66 -1.11
CA LYS A 295 -11.04 -8.93 -2.42
C LYS A 295 -10.57 -7.88 -3.42
N PRO A 296 -10.20 -8.29 -4.64
CA PRO A 296 -9.83 -7.31 -5.66
C PRO A 296 -11.05 -6.50 -6.10
N VAL A 297 -10.83 -5.24 -6.43
CA VAL A 297 -11.81 -4.34 -7.03
C VAL A 297 -11.87 -4.63 -8.53
N VAL A 298 -12.98 -5.19 -9.03
CA VAL A 298 -13.08 -5.67 -10.42
C VAL A 298 -14.22 -5.07 -11.23
N ASN A 299 -15.22 -4.49 -10.57
CA ASN A 299 -16.42 -3.96 -11.23
C ASN A 299 -16.90 -2.65 -10.61
N LEU A 300 -17.94 -2.04 -11.19
CA LEU A 300 -18.46 -0.75 -10.72
C LEU A 300 -19.07 -0.82 -9.33
N LYS A 301 -19.57 -1.98 -8.89
CA LYS A 301 -20.05 -2.14 -7.52
C LYS A 301 -18.89 -2.04 -6.55
N ASP A 302 -17.81 -2.77 -6.80
CA ASP A 302 -16.62 -2.72 -5.96
C ASP A 302 -16.03 -1.30 -5.92
N PHE A 303 -16.02 -0.61 -7.06
CA PHE A 303 -15.59 0.80 -7.16
C PHE A 303 -16.47 1.74 -6.31
N LYS A 304 -17.80 1.54 -6.31
CA LYS A 304 -18.71 2.28 -5.42
C LYS A 304 -18.41 2.00 -3.95
N ASP A 305 -18.16 0.75 -3.61
CA ASP A 305 -17.85 0.33 -2.24
C ASP A 305 -16.53 0.98 -1.76
N GLU A 306 -15.49 1.04 -2.60
CA GLU A 306 -14.24 1.78 -2.30
C GLU A 306 -14.48 3.29 -2.11
N LEU A 307 -15.33 3.90 -2.93
CA LEU A 307 -15.70 5.30 -2.75
C LEU A 307 -16.38 5.52 -1.40
N ALA A 308 -17.27 4.61 -0.99
CA ALA A 308 -17.92 4.68 0.30
C ALA A 308 -16.93 4.55 1.46
N GLU A 309 -15.95 3.66 1.36
CA GLU A 309 -14.87 3.53 2.35
C GLU A 309 -13.97 4.78 2.41
N GLY A 310 -13.62 5.34 1.26
CA GLY A 310 -12.86 6.59 1.19
C GLY A 310 -13.61 7.76 1.83
N LEU A 311 -14.91 7.89 1.58
CA LEU A 311 -15.77 8.89 2.21
C LEU A 311 -15.89 8.67 3.72
N PHE A 312 -16.07 7.43 4.18
CA PHE A 312 -16.04 7.06 5.58
C PHE A 312 -14.76 7.53 6.27
N THR A 313 -13.62 7.17 5.68
CA THR A 313 -12.30 7.54 6.19
C THR A 313 -12.11 9.06 6.25
N SER A 314 -12.51 9.78 5.21
CA SER A 314 -12.43 11.24 5.15
C SER A 314 -13.27 11.90 6.24
N MET A 315 -14.52 11.50 6.40
CA MET A 315 -15.43 12.10 7.39
C MET A 315 -14.98 11.79 8.82
N LEU A 316 -14.55 10.56 9.12
CA LEU A 316 -14.08 10.24 10.47
C LEU A 316 -12.78 10.97 10.79
N ASN A 317 -11.87 11.07 9.84
CA ASN A 317 -10.61 11.80 10.05
C ASN A 317 -10.85 13.31 10.22
N ALA A 318 -11.85 13.89 9.57
CA ALA A 318 -12.25 15.27 9.83
C ALA A 318 -12.69 15.47 11.29
N ARG A 319 -13.50 14.56 11.87
CA ARG A 319 -13.87 14.60 13.30
C ARG A 319 -12.65 14.45 14.23
N LEU A 320 -11.71 13.55 13.89
CA LEU A 320 -10.48 13.36 14.67
C LEU A 320 -9.58 14.61 14.61
N ASP A 321 -9.52 15.27 13.46
CA ASP A 321 -8.76 16.52 13.29
C ASP A 321 -9.37 17.68 14.10
N GLU A 322 -10.69 17.80 14.17
CA GLU A 322 -11.37 18.74 15.05
C GLU A 322 -10.96 18.56 16.53
N LEU A 323 -10.83 17.32 16.98
CA LEU A 323 -10.37 17.00 18.33
C LEU A 323 -8.93 17.43 18.58
N THR A 324 -8.04 17.31 17.58
CA THR A 324 -6.66 17.79 17.70
C THR A 324 -6.57 19.31 17.78
N ASN A 325 -7.51 20.03 17.20
CA ASN A 325 -7.61 21.47 17.20
C ASN A 325 -8.43 22.04 18.39
N SER A 326 -8.89 21.19 19.31
CA SER A 326 -9.65 21.61 20.48
C SER A 326 -8.76 22.28 21.54
N ALA A 327 -9.36 23.00 22.51
CA ALA A 327 -8.64 23.65 23.58
C ALA A 327 -7.83 22.69 24.49
N THR A 328 -8.30 21.45 24.61
CA THR A 328 -7.66 20.37 25.36
C THR A 328 -7.58 19.11 24.50
N PRO A 329 -6.66 19.05 23.54
CA PRO A 329 -6.60 17.94 22.61
C PRO A 329 -6.26 16.62 23.32
N PRO A 330 -7.01 15.55 23.04
CA PRO A 330 -6.76 14.24 23.67
C PRO A 330 -5.50 13.56 23.12
N PHE A 331 -5.05 13.97 21.96
CA PHE A 331 -3.86 13.50 21.27
C PHE A 331 -3.31 14.61 20.35
N THR A 332 -2.04 14.51 19.97
CA THR A 332 -1.38 15.46 19.07
C THR A 332 -1.69 15.18 17.61
N TYR A 333 -2.02 13.95 17.29
CA TYR A 333 -2.42 13.50 15.97
C TYR A 333 -3.25 12.22 16.11
N GLY A 334 -4.33 12.13 15.34
CA GLY A 334 -5.19 10.94 15.32
C GLY A 334 -5.75 10.70 13.92
N TYR A 335 -5.81 9.44 13.52
CA TYR A 335 -6.42 9.05 12.25
C TYR A 335 -6.97 7.63 12.29
N SER A 336 -7.92 7.36 11.41
CA SER A 336 -8.47 6.02 11.19
C SER A 336 -8.46 5.69 9.70
N TYR A 337 -8.29 4.42 9.39
CA TYR A 337 -8.35 3.93 8.00
C TYR A 337 -8.66 2.44 7.98
N HIS A 338 -9.18 1.96 6.85
CA HIS A 338 -9.27 0.55 6.53
C HIS A 338 -8.30 0.23 5.39
N GLY A 339 -7.58 -0.88 5.49
CA GLY A 339 -6.62 -1.28 4.47
C GLY A 339 -5.64 -2.35 4.93
N ARG A 340 -4.59 -2.57 4.17
CA ARG A 340 -3.59 -3.61 4.40
C ARG A 340 -2.99 -3.54 5.80
N ALA A 341 -2.94 -4.69 6.46
CA ALA A 341 -2.40 -4.87 7.80
C ALA A 341 -1.10 -5.69 7.76
N TRP A 342 -0.04 -5.13 7.19
CA TRP A 342 1.29 -5.71 7.01
C TRP A 342 1.37 -6.93 6.08
N ALA A 343 0.38 -7.82 6.14
CA ALA A 343 0.27 -8.98 5.27
C ALA A 343 -0.55 -8.64 4.03
N ARG A 344 -0.15 -9.12 2.87
CA ARG A 344 -0.93 -8.99 1.63
C ARG A 344 -2.31 -9.66 1.74
N THR A 345 -2.41 -10.66 2.61
CA THR A 345 -3.63 -11.49 2.81
C THR A 345 -4.54 -11.00 3.93
N LYS A 346 -4.24 -9.87 4.57
CA LYS A 346 -5.02 -9.35 5.69
C LYS A 346 -5.22 -7.84 5.59
N GLU A 347 -6.45 -7.42 5.72
CA GLU A 347 -6.83 -6.02 5.95
C GLU A 347 -7.29 -5.80 7.38
N ALA A 348 -7.30 -4.58 7.82
CA ALA A 348 -7.79 -4.18 9.11
C ALA A 348 -8.33 -2.76 9.09
N TYR A 349 -9.38 -2.54 9.85
CA TYR A 349 -9.75 -1.20 10.26
C TYR A 349 -8.89 -0.79 11.46
N GLN A 350 -8.30 0.39 11.40
CA GLN A 350 -7.36 0.85 12.40
C GLN A 350 -7.67 2.28 12.81
N SER A 351 -7.56 2.55 14.12
CA SER A 351 -7.54 3.88 14.71
C SER A 351 -6.23 4.07 15.43
N VAL A 352 -5.51 5.12 15.08
CA VAL A 352 -4.17 5.41 15.60
C VAL A 352 -4.14 6.81 16.20
N ALA A 353 -3.48 6.97 17.32
CA ALA A 353 -3.23 8.28 17.92
C ALA A 353 -1.79 8.39 18.45
N MET A 354 -1.21 9.56 18.25
CA MET A 354 0.01 9.98 18.95
C MET A 354 -0.40 10.88 20.12
N SER A 355 -0.05 10.48 21.33
CA SER A 355 -0.45 11.16 22.56
C SER A 355 0.75 11.65 23.36
N GLN A 356 0.46 12.38 24.42
CA GLN A 356 1.43 12.57 25.50
C GLN A 356 1.75 11.23 26.15
N GLU A 357 2.92 11.10 26.72
CA GLU A 357 3.47 9.84 27.24
C GLU A 357 2.60 9.18 28.32
N ASP A 358 1.92 10.00 29.14
CA ASP A 358 1.04 9.59 30.23
C ASP A 358 -0.45 9.57 29.86
N LYS A 359 -0.80 9.85 28.61
CA LYS A 359 -2.19 10.01 28.13
C LYS A 359 -2.65 8.94 27.12
N GLN A 360 -1.91 7.85 27.00
CA GLN A 360 -2.24 6.78 26.03
C GLN A 360 -3.62 6.16 26.29
N ILE A 361 -3.98 5.92 27.54
CA ILE A 361 -5.29 5.35 27.89
C ILE A 361 -6.42 6.34 27.59
N ASP A 362 -6.21 7.64 27.85
CA ASP A 362 -7.21 8.66 27.52
C ASP A 362 -7.38 8.78 25.99
N ALA A 363 -6.29 8.79 25.24
CA ALA A 363 -6.32 8.76 23.77
C ALA A 363 -7.07 7.53 23.23
N LEU A 364 -6.80 6.34 23.78
CA LEU A 364 -7.51 5.12 23.41
C LEU A 364 -9.02 5.24 23.64
N LYS A 365 -9.45 5.76 24.81
CA LYS A 365 -10.87 5.98 25.11
C LYS A 365 -11.55 6.90 24.10
N VAL A 366 -10.84 7.95 23.66
CA VAL A 366 -11.39 8.88 22.65
C VAL A 366 -11.53 8.19 21.30
N LEU A 367 -10.52 7.43 20.84
CA LEU A 367 -10.63 6.67 19.60
C LEU A 367 -11.81 5.69 19.64
N VAL A 368 -11.96 4.94 20.74
CA VAL A 368 -13.08 4.01 20.93
C VAL A 368 -14.41 4.76 20.92
N LYS A 369 -14.48 5.90 21.62
CA LYS A 369 -15.71 6.73 21.69
C LYS A 369 -16.14 7.23 20.31
N GLU A 370 -15.20 7.71 19.49
CA GLU A 370 -15.54 8.20 18.14
C GLU A 370 -15.99 7.04 17.23
N ASN A 371 -15.35 5.88 17.32
CA ASN A 371 -15.78 4.68 16.60
C ASN A 371 -17.20 4.25 17.01
N GLU A 372 -17.48 4.18 18.30
CA GLU A 372 -18.80 3.80 18.82
C GLU A 372 -19.86 4.90 18.52
N ARG A 373 -19.48 6.18 18.48
CA ARG A 373 -20.35 7.28 18.05
C ARG A 373 -20.83 7.08 16.62
N VAL A 374 -19.90 6.78 15.70
CA VAL A 374 -20.24 6.48 14.30
C VAL A 374 -21.12 5.23 14.20
N LYS A 375 -20.81 4.19 14.97
CA LYS A 375 -21.61 2.96 15.00
C LYS A 375 -23.04 3.20 15.48
N LYS A 376 -23.24 4.07 16.47
CA LYS A 376 -24.53 4.35 17.08
C LYS A 376 -25.36 5.36 16.29
N PHE A 377 -24.75 6.44 15.82
CA PHE A 377 -25.46 7.58 15.24
C PHE A 377 -25.12 7.81 13.75
N GLY A 378 -24.04 7.23 13.23
CA GLY A 378 -23.57 7.46 11.88
C GLY A 378 -22.93 8.83 11.67
N PHE A 379 -22.71 9.13 10.41
CA PHE A 379 -22.39 10.47 9.92
C PHE A 379 -23.65 11.22 9.54
N THR A 380 -23.55 12.54 9.39
CA THR A 380 -24.63 13.42 8.94
C THR A 380 -24.62 13.57 7.42
N GLN A 381 -25.73 14.04 6.86
CA GLN A 381 -25.78 14.35 5.42
C GLN A 381 -24.83 15.50 5.06
N GLY A 382 -24.68 16.50 5.95
CA GLY A 382 -23.76 17.62 5.74
C GLY A 382 -22.29 17.18 5.63
N GLU A 383 -21.85 16.23 6.48
CA GLU A 383 -20.52 15.64 6.37
C GLU A 383 -20.32 14.92 5.02
N LEU A 384 -21.31 14.11 4.61
CA LEU A 384 -21.25 13.39 3.34
C LEU A 384 -21.17 14.33 2.14
N ASP A 385 -21.98 15.39 2.15
CA ASP A 385 -22.01 16.36 1.04
C ASP A 385 -20.68 17.10 0.91
N ARG A 386 -20.06 17.51 2.03
CA ARG A 386 -18.72 18.12 2.03
C ARG A 386 -17.66 17.13 1.53
N ALA A 387 -17.64 15.92 2.06
CA ALA A 387 -16.68 14.91 1.65
C ALA A 387 -16.79 14.57 0.15
N LYS A 388 -18.00 14.46 -0.39
CA LYS A 388 -18.22 14.29 -1.83
C LYS A 388 -17.71 15.47 -2.66
N ALA A 389 -17.94 16.69 -2.18
CA ALA A 389 -17.43 17.88 -2.87
C ALA A 389 -15.91 17.90 -2.92
N ASP A 390 -15.24 17.54 -1.82
CA ASP A 390 -13.79 17.46 -1.73
C ASP A 390 -13.23 16.35 -2.65
N PHE A 391 -13.88 15.19 -2.68
CA PHE A 391 -13.51 14.08 -3.58
C PHE A 391 -13.63 14.49 -5.03
N MET A 392 -14.74 15.16 -5.39
CA MET A 392 -14.97 15.62 -6.75
C MET A 392 -13.93 16.67 -7.17
N ALA A 393 -13.62 17.63 -6.29
CA ALA A 393 -12.60 18.64 -6.54
C ALA A 393 -11.20 18.00 -6.71
N SER A 394 -10.89 16.99 -5.90
CA SER A 394 -9.61 16.28 -5.96
C SER A 394 -9.44 15.52 -7.28
N ILE A 395 -10.44 14.74 -7.69
CA ILE A 395 -10.36 13.98 -8.94
C ILE A 395 -10.37 14.89 -10.17
N GLU A 396 -11.11 16.00 -10.14
CA GLU A 396 -11.10 17.01 -11.18
C GLU A 396 -9.72 17.65 -11.33
N LYS A 397 -9.08 17.99 -10.22
CA LYS A 397 -7.71 18.49 -10.23
C LYS A 397 -6.74 17.48 -10.82
N MET A 398 -6.81 16.21 -10.41
CA MET A 398 -5.97 15.14 -10.97
C MET A 398 -6.18 14.99 -12.47
N TYR A 399 -7.43 15.06 -12.94
CA TYR A 399 -7.76 15.01 -14.36
C TYR A 399 -7.20 16.21 -15.13
N ASN A 400 -7.32 17.42 -14.58
CA ASN A 400 -6.80 18.65 -15.21
C ASN A 400 -5.26 18.68 -15.24
N ASP A 401 -4.62 18.10 -14.24
CA ASP A 401 -3.15 18.03 -14.13
C ASP A 401 -2.55 16.74 -14.73
N ARG A 402 -3.33 15.89 -15.41
CA ARG A 402 -2.89 14.59 -15.93
C ARG A 402 -1.64 14.65 -16.81
N ASP A 403 -1.50 15.72 -17.60
CA ASP A 403 -0.35 15.93 -18.48
C ASP A 403 0.93 16.35 -17.70
N LYS A 404 0.80 16.63 -16.41
CA LYS A 404 1.90 16.99 -15.50
C LYS A 404 2.30 15.85 -14.59
N THR A 405 1.61 14.71 -14.64
CA THR A 405 1.89 13.56 -13.79
C THR A 405 3.26 12.97 -14.08
N ASN A 406 4.05 12.78 -13.06
CA ASN A 406 5.38 12.19 -13.18
C ASN A 406 5.32 10.68 -13.47
N SER A 407 6.34 10.18 -14.15
CA SER A 407 6.46 8.77 -14.55
C SER A 407 6.44 7.81 -13.36
N ASP A 408 7.01 8.19 -12.22
CA ASP A 408 7.03 7.37 -11.00
C ASP A 408 5.62 7.04 -10.45
N SER A 409 4.66 7.96 -10.61
CA SER A 409 3.26 7.73 -10.22
C SER A 409 2.65 6.57 -11.01
N PHE A 410 2.86 6.55 -12.32
CA PHE A 410 2.39 5.46 -13.18
C PHE A 410 3.10 4.14 -12.88
N VAL A 411 4.40 4.18 -12.64
CA VAL A 411 5.16 2.98 -12.30
C VAL A 411 4.63 2.36 -11.00
N ASN A 412 4.32 3.17 -9.99
CA ASN A 412 3.74 2.71 -8.74
C ASN A 412 2.35 2.08 -8.95
N GLU A 413 1.51 2.68 -9.79
CA GLU A 413 0.19 2.14 -10.15
C GLU A 413 0.29 0.76 -10.81
N TYR A 414 1.19 0.59 -11.79
CA TYR A 414 1.36 -0.70 -12.48
C TYR A 414 2.01 -1.76 -11.59
N GLN A 415 2.88 -1.35 -10.67
CA GLN A 415 3.41 -2.24 -9.64
C GLN A 415 2.29 -2.79 -8.75
N SER A 416 1.38 -1.95 -8.26
CA SER A 416 0.23 -2.36 -7.46
C SER A 416 -0.72 -3.25 -8.26
N HIS A 417 -0.97 -2.92 -9.52
CA HIS A 417 -1.75 -3.78 -10.42
C HIS A 417 -1.12 -5.17 -10.58
N PHE A 418 0.20 -5.26 -10.78
CA PHE A 418 0.89 -6.55 -10.90
C PHE A 418 0.83 -7.36 -9.62
N LEU A 419 1.17 -6.75 -8.48
CA LEU A 419 1.31 -7.44 -7.20
C LEU A 419 -0.03 -7.76 -6.53
N GLU A 420 -0.99 -6.85 -6.59
CA GLU A 420 -2.21 -6.89 -5.78
C GLU A 420 -3.50 -6.90 -6.59
N LYS A 421 -3.40 -6.80 -7.92
CA LYS A 421 -4.54 -6.74 -8.83
C LYS A 421 -5.40 -5.47 -8.64
N GLU A 422 -4.81 -4.39 -8.13
CA GLU A 422 -5.49 -3.12 -8.06
C GLU A 422 -5.88 -2.63 -9.46
N PRO A 423 -7.07 -2.03 -9.65
CA PRO A 423 -7.51 -1.56 -10.95
C PRO A 423 -6.64 -0.40 -11.44
N SER A 424 -6.38 -0.37 -12.73
CA SER A 424 -5.61 0.69 -13.40
C SER A 424 -6.31 1.11 -14.71
N PRO A 425 -7.47 1.79 -14.61
CA PRO A 425 -8.26 2.16 -15.79
C PRO A 425 -7.80 3.46 -16.46
N GLY A 426 -6.85 4.17 -15.88
CA GLY A 426 -6.42 5.49 -16.31
C GLY A 426 -7.33 6.63 -15.82
N ILE A 427 -6.74 7.83 -15.71
CA ILE A 427 -7.38 8.99 -15.09
C ILE A 427 -8.65 9.46 -15.82
N VAL A 428 -8.70 9.32 -17.16
CA VAL A 428 -9.87 9.73 -17.95
C VAL A 428 -11.08 8.88 -17.57
N TRP A 429 -10.92 7.57 -17.55
CA TRP A 429 -11.99 6.65 -17.13
C TRP A 429 -12.38 6.88 -15.68
N THR A 430 -11.41 7.05 -14.81
CA THR A 430 -11.62 7.29 -13.38
C THR A 430 -12.44 8.56 -13.16
N TYR A 431 -12.07 9.68 -13.77
CA TYR A 431 -12.80 10.95 -13.65
C TYR A 431 -14.24 10.84 -14.16
N GLU A 432 -14.44 10.27 -15.35
CA GLU A 432 -15.79 10.09 -15.92
C GLU A 432 -16.68 9.16 -15.07
N THR A 433 -16.06 8.15 -14.45
CA THR A 433 -16.75 7.20 -13.58
C THR A 433 -17.08 7.83 -12.23
N PHE A 434 -16.17 8.60 -11.64
CA PHE A 434 -16.43 9.38 -10.42
C PHE A 434 -17.65 10.27 -10.55
N LYS A 435 -17.74 11.05 -11.63
CA LYS A 435 -18.92 11.93 -11.88
C LYS A 435 -20.24 11.17 -11.86
N LYS A 436 -20.24 9.92 -12.30
CA LYS A 436 -21.45 9.08 -12.40
C LYS A 436 -21.75 8.32 -11.10
N VAL A 437 -20.72 7.78 -10.45
CA VAL A 437 -20.86 6.86 -9.33
C VAL A 437 -20.89 7.58 -7.98
N LEU A 438 -20.06 8.61 -7.78
CA LEU A 438 -19.98 9.32 -6.51
C LEU A 438 -21.33 9.88 -6.03
N PRO A 439 -22.18 10.51 -6.89
CA PRO A 439 -23.51 10.96 -6.49
C PRO A 439 -24.42 9.83 -5.97
N LEU A 440 -24.22 8.59 -6.45
CA LEU A 440 -25.02 7.42 -6.11
C LEU A 440 -24.61 6.76 -4.78
N VAL A 441 -23.48 7.16 -4.18
CA VAL A 441 -23.13 6.73 -2.81
C VAL A 441 -24.05 7.43 -1.82
N GLN A 442 -24.81 6.68 -1.06
CA GLN A 442 -25.77 7.21 -0.08
C GLN A 442 -25.16 7.19 1.33
N LEU A 443 -25.68 8.03 2.20
CA LEU A 443 -25.28 8.08 3.61
C LEU A 443 -25.40 6.71 4.29
N LYS A 444 -26.43 5.93 3.93
CA LYS A 444 -26.62 4.57 4.41
C LYS A 444 -25.43 3.66 4.02
N ASP A 445 -24.95 3.74 2.78
CA ASP A 445 -23.84 2.92 2.30
C ASP A 445 -22.59 3.13 3.18
N VAL A 446 -22.32 4.38 3.54
CA VAL A 446 -21.17 4.75 4.36
C VAL A 446 -21.37 4.38 5.83
N ASN A 447 -22.57 4.65 6.41
CA ASN A 447 -22.84 4.37 7.82
C ASN A 447 -22.89 2.88 8.16
N GLU A 448 -23.19 1.99 7.20
CA GLU A 448 -23.18 0.55 7.42
C GLU A 448 -21.76 -0.03 7.55
N LEU A 449 -20.73 0.63 6.99
CA LEU A 449 -19.36 0.12 6.98
C LEU A 449 -18.80 -0.12 8.39
N ILE A 450 -19.08 0.77 9.33
CA ILE A 450 -18.56 0.67 10.70
C ILE A 450 -18.98 -0.63 11.40
N LYS A 451 -20.14 -1.18 11.06
CA LYS A 451 -20.64 -2.43 11.64
C LYS A 451 -19.81 -3.63 11.19
N GLY A 452 -19.21 -3.55 9.99
CA GLY A 452 -18.26 -4.53 9.50
C GLY A 452 -16.86 -4.36 10.09
N PHE A 453 -16.47 -3.11 10.39
CA PHE A 453 -15.13 -2.78 10.87
C PHE A 453 -14.92 -3.09 12.34
N ILE A 454 -15.87 -2.71 13.21
CA ILE A 454 -15.71 -2.86 14.66
C ILE A 454 -16.34 -4.16 15.14
N LYS A 455 -15.48 -5.08 15.57
CA LYS A 455 -15.85 -6.39 16.12
C LYS A 455 -15.07 -6.67 17.41
N GLU A 456 -15.56 -7.55 18.26
CA GLU A 456 -14.81 -7.99 19.43
C GLU A 456 -13.70 -8.97 19.09
N GLU A 457 -13.94 -9.80 18.08
CA GLU A 457 -12.93 -10.72 17.53
C GLU A 457 -11.91 -10.00 16.64
N ASN A 458 -10.74 -10.61 16.47
CA ASN A 458 -9.63 -10.11 15.67
C ASN A 458 -9.11 -8.71 16.10
N ARG A 459 -9.44 -8.28 17.32
CA ARG A 459 -9.04 -6.98 17.85
C ARG A 459 -7.67 -7.05 18.49
N VAL A 460 -6.82 -6.07 18.17
CA VAL A 460 -5.49 -5.90 18.77
C VAL A 460 -5.34 -4.45 19.22
N VAL A 461 -4.84 -4.25 20.43
CA VAL A 461 -4.48 -2.93 20.95
C VAL A 461 -2.99 -2.90 21.21
N ILE A 462 -2.30 -1.93 20.64
CA ILE A 462 -0.85 -1.76 20.76
C ILE A 462 -0.58 -0.38 21.34
N LEU A 463 0.09 -0.33 22.48
CA LEU A 463 0.64 0.88 23.06
C LEU A 463 2.16 0.83 22.95
N THR A 464 2.76 1.85 22.36
CA THR A 464 4.22 2.00 22.31
C THR A 464 4.64 3.35 22.88
N GLY A 465 5.76 3.42 23.58
CA GLY A 465 6.19 4.69 24.15
C GLY A 465 7.55 4.63 24.85
N PRO A 466 8.00 5.77 25.39
CA PRO A 466 9.26 5.84 26.12
C PRO A 466 9.20 5.08 27.45
N GLU A 467 10.34 4.50 27.81
CA GLU A 467 10.56 3.92 29.14
C GLU A 467 11.27 4.94 30.04
N LYS A 468 10.55 5.47 31.03
CA LYS A 468 11.05 6.44 32.00
C LYS A 468 10.68 6.02 33.42
N ALA A 469 11.57 6.26 34.38
CA ALA A 469 11.38 5.87 35.77
C ALA A 469 10.16 6.52 36.45
N ASN A 470 9.80 7.73 36.05
CA ASN A 470 8.66 8.48 36.57
C ASN A 470 7.35 8.28 35.76
N LEU A 471 7.37 7.48 34.73
CA LEU A 471 6.22 7.23 33.87
C LEU A 471 5.57 5.91 34.27
N LYS A 472 4.32 5.96 34.74
CA LYS A 472 3.56 4.75 35.02
C LYS A 472 3.20 4.04 33.70
N LYS A 473 3.66 2.80 33.57
CA LYS A 473 3.30 1.94 32.45
C LYS A 473 1.83 1.53 32.57
N ALA A 474 1.07 1.63 31.47
CA ALA A 474 -0.29 1.12 31.41
C ALA A 474 -0.32 -0.40 31.62
N THR A 475 -1.41 -0.89 32.16
CA THR A 475 -1.65 -2.33 32.36
C THR A 475 -2.65 -2.86 31.32
N GLU A 476 -2.59 -4.15 31.03
CA GLU A 476 -3.57 -4.81 30.15
C GLU A 476 -5.02 -4.59 30.64
N LYS A 477 -5.23 -4.63 31.96
CA LYS A 477 -6.54 -4.35 32.58
C LYS A 477 -7.05 -2.94 32.28
N GLU A 478 -6.18 -1.93 32.35
CA GLU A 478 -6.53 -0.55 32.02
C GLU A 478 -6.85 -0.41 30.53
N VAL A 479 -6.09 -1.06 29.64
CA VAL A 479 -6.36 -1.09 28.20
C VAL A 479 -7.71 -1.74 27.89
N LEU A 480 -7.95 -2.94 28.42
CA LEU A 480 -9.23 -3.65 28.23
C LEU A 480 -10.42 -2.86 28.82
N GLY A 481 -10.20 -2.16 29.93
CA GLY A 481 -11.17 -1.28 30.53
C GLY A 481 -11.51 -0.08 29.62
N ALA A 482 -10.52 0.49 28.94
CA ALA A 482 -10.70 1.61 28.03
C ALA A 482 -11.50 1.26 26.75
N LEU A 483 -11.62 -0.02 26.42
CA LEU A 483 -12.44 -0.50 25.30
C LEU A 483 -13.94 -0.55 25.63
N LYS A 484 -14.29 -0.45 26.92
CA LYS A 484 -15.67 -0.49 27.40
C LYS A 484 -16.15 0.94 27.63
N ILE A 485 -17.00 1.41 26.76
CA ILE A 485 -17.63 2.73 26.88
C ILE A 485 -19.08 2.55 27.34
N ASN A 486 -19.49 3.39 28.29
CA ASN A 486 -20.89 3.47 28.67
C ASN A 486 -21.69 4.14 27.55
N ASP A 487 -22.73 3.47 27.08
CA ASP A 487 -23.62 3.97 26.02
C ASP A 487 -24.21 5.37 26.32
N ALA A 488 -24.39 5.71 27.60
CA ALA A 488 -24.89 7.02 28.02
C ALA A 488 -23.85 8.15 27.78
N GLU A 489 -22.59 7.84 27.64
CA GLU A 489 -21.53 8.82 27.38
C GLU A 489 -21.35 9.14 25.89
N ILE A 490 -22.03 8.37 25.02
CA ILE A 490 -21.92 8.53 23.57
C ILE A 490 -23.09 9.44 23.11
N THR A 491 -22.76 10.68 22.76
CA THR A 491 -23.72 11.68 22.22
C THR A 491 -23.62 11.75 20.69
N PRO A 492 -24.69 12.14 19.98
CA PRO A 492 -24.58 12.44 18.56
C PRO A 492 -23.48 13.47 18.26
N TYR A 493 -22.91 13.40 17.08
CA TYR A 493 -22.01 14.44 16.59
C TYR A 493 -22.84 15.70 16.23
N GLU A 494 -22.38 16.83 16.72
CA GLU A 494 -22.94 18.13 16.36
C GLU A 494 -22.19 18.68 15.15
N ASP A 495 -22.84 18.60 13.99
CA ASP A 495 -22.28 19.13 12.75
C ASP A 495 -22.30 20.67 12.83
N VAL A 496 -21.13 21.25 13.04
CA VAL A 496 -20.98 22.71 13.04
C VAL A 496 -21.05 23.15 11.58
N ALA A 497 -22.19 23.67 11.19
CA ALA A 497 -22.34 24.30 9.90
C ALA A 497 -21.24 25.36 9.74
N VAL A 498 -20.42 25.20 8.72
CA VAL A 498 -19.43 26.23 8.35
C VAL A 498 -20.23 27.45 7.93
N ALA A 499 -20.20 28.50 8.78
CA ALA A 499 -20.87 29.76 8.55
C ALA A 499 -20.19 30.52 7.39
#